data_0ee9b92d15e9bbcd7a8f36e1bc04c0d5
#
_entry.id   0ee9b92d15e9bbcd7a8f36e1bc04c0d5
#
_cell.length_a   1.000
_cell.length_b   1.000
_cell.length_c   1.000
_cell.angle_alpha   90.00
_cell.angle_beta   90.00
_cell.angle_gamma   90.00
#
_symmetry.space_group_name_H-M   'P 1'
#
loop_
_entity.id
_entity.type
_entity.pdbx_description
1 polymer ?
#
loop_
_entity_poly.entity_id
_entity_poly.type
_entity_poly.pdbx_seq_one_letter_code
_entity_poly.pdbx_strand_id
1 'polypeptide(L)'
;MVTTGASGKVRKATPDDGQLPAELTQARRFGKTRSAQSTALLEDYVELIADLLASAGEARPTDIARRLGVSHATAIKTISRLKRAGMATARPYRGVFLTEAGTALALRVRARHRLVVDVLRALGVPAEAAEADAEGIEHHVSETTLKAFARFLHTPGEKP
;
A
#
# COMPACT_ATOMS: atom_id res chain seq x y z
N MET A 1 53.72 -13.78 -21.44
CA MET A 1 53.20 -15.03 -20.87
C MET A 1 51.94 -14.71 -20.08
N VAL A 2 50.84 -15.04 -20.69
CA VAL A 2 49.65 -15.78 -20.22
C VAL A 2 48.87 -15.08 -19.08
N THR A 3 47.89 -14.29 -19.41
CA THR A 3 46.41 -14.42 -19.35
C THR A 3 45.88 -15.45 -18.36
N THR A 4 45.00 -15.05 -17.49
CA THR A 4 43.82 -15.86 -17.19
C THR A 4 42.64 -14.95 -16.80
N GLY A 5 41.60 -14.97 -17.63
CA GLY A 5 40.35 -14.29 -17.43
C GLY A 5 39.51 -15.01 -16.39
N ALA A 6 38.87 -14.24 -15.52
CA ALA A 6 37.79 -14.73 -14.67
C ALA A 6 36.47 -14.53 -15.39
N SER A 7 35.98 -15.60 -16.00
CA SER A 7 34.64 -15.72 -16.60
C SER A 7 33.59 -15.63 -15.49
N GLY A 8 32.92 -14.50 -15.40
CA GLY A 8 31.74 -14.33 -14.59
C GLY A 8 30.62 -15.23 -15.10
N LYS A 9 30.35 -16.30 -14.39
CA LYS A 9 29.26 -17.24 -14.67
C LYS A 9 27.93 -16.56 -14.40
N VAL A 10 27.32 -15.98 -15.44
CA VAL A 10 25.92 -15.58 -15.41
C VAL A 10 25.09 -16.82 -15.07
N ARG A 11 24.49 -16.83 -13.88
CA ARG A 11 23.52 -17.86 -13.53
C ARG A 11 22.33 -17.73 -14.45
N LYS A 12 22.24 -18.60 -15.44
CA LYS A 12 21.00 -18.83 -16.19
C LYS A 12 19.92 -19.18 -15.18
N ALA A 13 18.85 -18.38 -15.17
CA ALA A 13 17.62 -18.77 -14.52
C ALA A 13 17.17 -20.09 -15.13
N THR A 14 17.03 -21.12 -14.33
CA THR A 14 16.40 -22.38 -14.74
C THR A 14 14.96 -22.08 -15.14
N PRO A 15 14.48 -22.61 -16.29
CA PRO A 15 13.06 -22.53 -16.62
C PRO A 15 12.25 -23.17 -15.49
N ASP A 16 11.19 -22.50 -15.10
CA ASP A 16 10.15 -23.06 -14.24
C ASP A 16 9.60 -24.29 -14.95
N ASP A 17 9.83 -25.48 -14.38
CA ASP A 17 9.49 -26.78 -14.99
C ASP A 17 7.98 -27.02 -15.08
N GLY A 18 7.14 -25.98 -14.97
CA GLY A 18 5.68 -26.10 -15.04
C GLY A 18 5.05 -26.87 -13.88
N GLN A 19 5.84 -27.20 -12.86
CA GLN A 19 5.35 -27.93 -11.70
C GLN A 19 4.69 -26.96 -10.72
N LEU A 20 3.41 -27.22 -10.40
CA LEU A 20 2.68 -26.42 -9.41
C LEU A 20 3.40 -26.47 -8.04
N PRO A 21 3.51 -25.32 -7.36
CA PRO A 21 4.01 -25.31 -5.98
C PRO A 21 3.16 -26.21 -5.09
N ALA A 22 3.78 -26.82 -4.06
CA ALA A 22 3.05 -27.62 -3.08
C ALA A 22 1.84 -26.84 -2.53
N GLU A 23 0.69 -27.51 -2.40
CA GLU A 23 -0.61 -26.89 -2.03
C GLU A 23 -0.52 -25.95 -0.82
N LEU A 24 0.20 -26.36 0.22
CA LEU A 24 0.40 -25.54 1.42
C LEU A 24 1.17 -24.24 1.12
N THR A 25 2.16 -24.30 0.22
CA THR A 25 2.92 -23.13 -0.20
C THR A 25 2.05 -22.18 -1.01
N GLN A 26 1.26 -22.73 -1.92
CA GLN A 26 0.32 -21.96 -2.75
C GLN A 26 -0.79 -21.35 -1.89
N ALA A 27 -1.39 -22.10 -0.98
CA ALA A 27 -2.39 -21.62 -0.04
C ALA A 27 -1.89 -20.48 0.85
N ARG A 28 -0.63 -20.57 1.34
CA ARG A 28 0.02 -19.51 2.11
C ARG A 28 0.21 -18.23 1.28
N ARG A 29 0.64 -18.35 0.02
CA ARG A 29 0.80 -17.19 -0.89
C ARG A 29 -0.54 -16.48 -1.10
N PHE A 30 -1.58 -17.22 -1.46
CA PHE A 30 -2.92 -16.65 -1.65
C PHE A 30 -3.54 -16.12 -0.35
N GLY A 31 -3.28 -16.79 0.78
CA GLY A 31 -3.71 -16.31 2.10
C GLY A 31 -3.10 -14.96 2.45
N LYS A 32 -1.81 -14.79 2.20
CA LYS A 32 -1.09 -13.52 2.40
C LYS A 32 -1.67 -12.41 1.53
N THR A 33 -1.91 -12.68 0.25
CA THR A 33 -2.51 -11.70 -0.68
C THR A 33 -3.91 -11.27 -0.25
N ARG A 34 -4.78 -12.23 0.14
CA ARG A 34 -6.12 -11.90 0.64
C ARG A 34 -6.09 -11.07 1.93
N SER A 35 -5.17 -11.38 2.84
CA SER A 35 -4.97 -10.60 4.06
C SER A 35 -4.50 -9.18 3.74
N ALA A 36 -3.55 -9.03 2.83
CA ALA A 36 -3.06 -7.72 2.38
C ALA A 36 -4.18 -6.89 1.75
N GLN A 37 -5.00 -7.47 0.87
CA GLN A 37 -6.17 -6.80 0.28
C GLN A 37 -7.19 -6.34 1.33
N SER A 38 -7.43 -7.17 2.37
CA SER A 38 -8.34 -6.79 3.47
C SER A 38 -7.79 -5.63 4.29
N THR A 39 -6.47 -5.54 4.46
CA THR A 39 -5.79 -4.44 5.16
C THR A 39 -5.80 -3.19 4.30
N ALA A 40 -5.45 -3.29 3.03
CA ALA A 40 -5.48 -2.20 2.06
C ALA A 40 -6.82 -1.47 2.08
N LEU A 41 -7.93 -2.22 2.00
CA LEU A 41 -9.26 -1.63 2.07
C LEU A 41 -9.49 -0.78 3.34
N LEU A 42 -8.99 -1.18 4.49
CA LEU A 42 -9.13 -0.39 5.73
C LEU A 42 -8.21 0.83 5.71
N GLU A 43 -7.05 0.71 5.10
CA GLU A 43 -6.09 1.80 4.90
C GLU A 43 -6.68 2.89 4.01
N ASP A 44 -7.27 2.54 2.86
CA ASP A 44 -7.98 3.49 1.97
C ASP A 44 -9.06 4.28 2.71
N TYR A 45 -9.84 3.59 3.55
CA TYR A 45 -10.89 4.24 4.32
C TYR A 45 -10.34 5.21 5.38
N VAL A 46 -9.29 4.86 6.12
CA VAL A 46 -8.74 5.78 7.13
C VAL A 46 -8.09 6.99 6.49
N GLU A 47 -7.45 6.81 5.33
CA GLU A 47 -6.85 7.91 4.58
C GLU A 47 -7.93 8.87 4.08
N LEU A 48 -8.96 8.37 3.40
CA LEU A 48 -10.07 9.20 2.93
C LEU A 48 -10.81 9.89 4.07
N ILE A 49 -11.04 9.21 5.20
CA ILE A 49 -11.67 9.82 6.38
C ILE A 49 -10.79 10.96 6.90
N ALA A 50 -9.46 10.78 6.97
CA ALA A 50 -8.53 11.83 7.38
C ALA A 50 -8.60 13.04 6.44
N ASP A 51 -8.68 12.82 5.12
CA ASP A 51 -8.81 13.88 4.12
C ASP A 51 -10.12 14.66 4.25
N LEU A 52 -11.23 13.95 4.44
CA LEU A 52 -12.53 14.57 4.63
C LEU A 52 -12.58 15.40 5.92
N LEU A 53 -12.00 14.88 7.01
CA LEU A 53 -11.91 15.63 8.27
C LEU A 53 -11.05 16.89 8.13
N ALA A 54 -9.93 16.80 7.40
CA ALA A 54 -9.05 17.94 7.17
C ALA A 54 -9.67 19.00 6.25
N SER A 55 -10.40 18.59 5.21
CA SER A 55 -10.92 19.48 4.18
C SER A 55 -12.32 20.02 4.50
N ALA A 56 -13.19 19.22 5.10
CA ALA A 56 -14.58 19.53 5.34
C ALA A 56 -14.99 19.52 6.82
N GLY A 57 -14.09 19.13 7.72
CA GLY A 57 -14.37 19.02 9.16
C GLY A 57 -15.24 17.83 9.56
N GLU A 58 -15.75 17.08 8.58
CA GLU A 58 -16.59 15.90 8.82
C GLU A 58 -16.42 14.84 7.73
N ALA A 59 -16.59 13.58 8.08
CA ALA A 59 -16.56 12.44 7.16
C ALA A 59 -17.89 11.70 7.23
N ARG A 60 -18.80 12.00 6.30
CA ARG A 60 -20.12 11.33 6.25
C ARG A 60 -20.03 10.03 5.48
N PRO A 61 -20.71 8.96 5.92
CA PRO A 61 -20.71 7.68 5.21
C PRO A 61 -21.12 7.78 3.73
N THR A 62 -22.01 8.70 3.40
CA THR A 62 -22.42 9.00 2.01
C THR A 62 -21.28 9.56 1.17
N ASP A 63 -20.47 10.48 1.74
CA ASP A 63 -19.33 11.06 1.05
C ASP A 63 -18.20 10.05 0.87
N ILE A 64 -17.96 9.23 1.89
CA ILE A 64 -17.01 8.12 1.84
C ILE A 64 -17.42 7.13 0.73
N ALA A 65 -18.68 6.70 0.70
CA ALA A 65 -19.19 5.78 -0.30
C ALA A 65 -19.01 6.32 -1.72
N ARG A 66 -19.38 7.59 -1.94
CA ARG A 66 -19.27 8.25 -3.24
C ARG A 66 -17.84 8.38 -3.72
N ARG A 67 -16.91 8.77 -2.84
CA ARG A 67 -15.49 8.98 -3.19
C ARG A 67 -14.76 7.68 -3.45
N LEU A 68 -15.11 6.60 -2.73
CA LEU A 68 -14.54 5.26 -2.96
C LEU A 68 -15.26 4.48 -4.07
N GLY A 69 -16.33 5.02 -4.66
CA GLY A 69 -17.08 4.33 -5.71
C GLY A 69 -17.80 3.07 -5.24
N VAL A 70 -18.18 3.01 -3.95
CA VAL A 70 -18.85 1.85 -3.36
C VAL A 70 -20.28 2.16 -2.95
N SER A 71 -21.11 1.12 -2.73
CA SER A 71 -22.44 1.32 -2.20
C SER A 71 -22.41 1.85 -0.76
N HIS A 72 -23.44 2.61 -0.37
CA HIS A 72 -23.58 3.09 1.01
C HIS A 72 -23.56 1.95 2.04
N ALA A 73 -24.19 0.81 1.71
CA ALA A 73 -24.18 -0.39 2.57
C ALA A 73 -22.76 -0.95 2.76
N THR A 74 -21.96 -0.97 1.68
CA THR A 74 -20.56 -1.39 1.74
C THR A 74 -19.74 -0.43 2.62
N ALA A 75 -19.93 0.88 2.46
CA ALA A 75 -19.26 1.87 3.29
C ALA A 75 -19.59 1.69 4.78
N ILE A 76 -20.88 1.56 5.13
CA ILE A 76 -21.32 1.33 6.52
C ILE A 76 -20.69 0.05 7.10
N LYS A 77 -20.65 -1.04 6.33
CA LYS A 77 -20.03 -2.30 6.76
C LYS A 77 -18.54 -2.13 7.07
N THR A 78 -17.81 -1.43 6.20
CA THR A 78 -16.37 -1.20 6.38
C THR A 78 -16.10 -0.23 7.53
N ILE A 79 -16.87 0.85 7.66
CA ILE A 79 -16.82 1.76 8.81
C ILE A 79 -17.05 1.00 10.13
N SER A 80 -18.01 0.06 10.14
CA SER A 80 -18.24 -0.78 11.30
C SER A 80 -17.06 -1.70 11.64
N ARG A 81 -16.31 -2.16 10.63
CA ARG A 81 -15.05 -2.91 10.84
C ARG A 81 -13.96 -2.01 11.43
N LEU A 82 -13.79 -0.78 10.91
CA LEU A 82 -12.85 0.20 11.47
C LEU A 82 -13.16 0.52 12.94
N LYS A 83 -14.44 0.68 13.28
CA LYS A 83 -14.88 0.91 14.66
C LYS A 83 -14.52 -0.26 15.57
N ARG A 84 -14.78 -1.50 15.13
CA ARG A 84 -14.41 -2.71 15.89
C ARG A 84 -12.90 -2.88 16.03
N ALA A 85 -12.13 -2.43 15.04
CA ALA A 85 -10.67 -2.41 15.10
C ALA A 85 -10.09 -1.24 15.92
N GLY A 86 -10.94 -0.39 16.51
CA GLY A 86 -10.51 0.75 17.31
C GLY A 86 -9.89 1.90 16.50
N MET A 87 -10.05 1.91 15.16
CA MET A 87 -9.48 2.94 14.28
C MET A 87 -10.39 4.14 14.06
N ALA A 88 -11.70 3.95 14.25
CA ALA A 88 -12.70 5.00 14.05
C ALA A 88 -13.76 5.00 15.13
N THR A 89 -14.40 6.17 15.31
CA THR A 89 -15.62 6.37 16.10
C THR A 89 -16.68 7.01 15.23
N ALA A 90 -17.95 6.89 15.61
CA ALA A 90 -19.04 7.63 14.97
C ALA A 90 -19.83 8.38 16.03
N ARG A 91 -20.23 9.60 15.71
CA ARG A 91 -21.12 10.39 16.54
C ARG A 91 -22.46 10.54 15.85
N PRO A 92 -23.58 10.44 16.55
CA PRO A 92 -24.89 10.68 15.97
C PRO A 92 -24.91 12.04 15.26
N TYR A 93 -25.41 12.07 14.01
CA TYR A 93 -25.56 13.27 13.18
C TYR A 93 -24.25 14.00 12.78
N ARG A 94 -23.08 13.49 13.20
CA ARG A 94 -21.78 14.16 12.96
C ARG A 94 -20.80 13.36 12.09
N GLY A 95 -21.18 12.16 11.68
CA GLY A 95 -20.34 11.33 10.82
C GLY A 95 -19.30 10.50 11.57
N VAL A 96 -18.23 10.17 10.88
CA VAL A 96 -17.13 9.29 11.30
C VAL A 96 -15.91 10.13 11.65
N PHE A 97 -15.23 9.76 12.73
CA PHE A 97 -13.98 10.37 13.17
C PHE A 97 -12.93 9.29 13.39
N LEU A 98 -11.68 9.60 13.13
CA LEU A 98 -10.58 8.70 13.46
C LEU A 98 -10.25 8.78 14.95
N THR A 99 -9.83 7.66 15.50
CA THR A 99 -9.14 7.61 16.80
C THR A 99 -7.68 8.04 16.62
N GLU A 100 -6.93 8.15 17.71
CA GLU A 100 -5.48 8.33 17.64
C GLU A 100 -4.80 7.23 16.80
N ALA A 101 -5.20 5.95 17.02
CA ALA A 101 -4.70 4.81 16.24
C ALA A 101 -5.06 4.92 14.76
N GLY A 102 -6.28 5.35 14.42
CA GLY A 102 -6.71 5.58 13.04
C GLY A 102 -5.93 6.71 12.38
N THR A 103 -5.73 7.81 13.08
CA THR A 103 -4.93 8.95 12.60
C THR A 103 -3.47 8.54 12.37
N ALA A 104 -2.88 7.79 13.30
CA ALA A 104 -1.52 7.28 13.13
C ALA A 104 -1.41 6.33 11.93
N LEU A 105 -2.43 5.51 11.67
CA LEU A 105 -2.48 4.66 10.47
C LEU A 105 -2.55 5.50 9.19
N ALA A 106 -3.43 6.49 9.12
CA ALA A 106 -3.54 7.38 7.96
C ALA A 106 -2.22 8.08 7.64
N LEU A 107 -1.50 8.57 8.66
CA LEU A 107 -0.19 9.20 8.49
C LEU A 107 0.86 8.21 7.93
N ARG A 108 0.86 6.95 8.41
CA ARG A 108 1.77 5.92 7.88
C ARG A 108 1.47 5.58 6.43
N VAL A 109 0.19 5.45 6.08
CA VAL A 109 -0.24 5.17 4.69
C VAL A 109 0.25 6.28 3.77
N ARG A 110 0.00 7.53 4.10
CA ARG A 110 0.48 8.69 3.32
C ARG A 110 2.00 8.75 3.18
N ALA A 111 2.73 8.45 4.25
CA ALA A 111 4.19 8.44 4.19
C ALA A 111 4.70 7.33 3.27
N ARG A 112 4.05 6.17 3.28
CA ARG A 112 4.34 5.03 2.42
C ARG A 112 4.03 5.34 0.96
N HIS A 113 2.87 5.94 0.67
CA HIS A 113 2.48 6.40 -0.66
C HIS A 113 3.56 7.33 -1.26
N ARG A 114 3.91 8.40 -0.55
CA ARG A 114 4.95 9.34 -0.99
C ARG A 114 6.28 8.66 -1.28
N LEU A 115 6.71 7.75 -0.40
CA LEU A 115 7.95 7.01 -0.59
C LEU A 115 7.93 6.21 -1.90
N VAL A 116 6.81 5.53 -2.21
CA VAL A 116 6.66 4.76 -3.45
C VAL A 116 6.65 5.69 -4.66
N VAL A 117 5.88 6.78 -4.61
CA VAL A 117 5.86 7.81 -5.68
C VAL A 117 7.25 8.35 -5.93
N ASP A 118 7.98 8.73 -4.88
CA ASP A 118 9.33 9.31 -5.01
C ASP A 118 10.32 8.33 -5.65
N VAL A 119 10.24 7.04 -5.30
CA VAL A 119 11.06 5.99 -5.93
C VAL A 119 10.72 5.83 -7.40
N LEU A 120 9.43 5.74 -7.74
CA LEU A 120 8.99 5.60 -9.14
C LEU A 120 9.46 6.81 -9.97
N ARG A 121 9.34 8.01 -9.44
CA ARG A 121 9.83 9.21 -10.11
C ARG A 121 11.35 9.24 -10.25
N ALA A 122 12.08 8.79 -9.24
CA ALA A 122 13.55 8.68 -9.30
C ALA A 122 14.00 7.65 -10.36
N LEU A 123 13.18 6.63 -10.64
CA LEU A 123 13.38 5.66 -11.71
C LEU A 123 12.95 6.17 -13.10
N GLY A 124 12.43 7.40 -13.19
CA GLY A 124 12.03 8.02 -14.46
C GLY A 124 10.56 7.80 -14.85
N VAL A 125 9.74 7.26 -13.96
CA VAL A 125 8.29 7.12 -14.21
C VAL A 125 7.65 8.52 -14.22
N PRO A 126 6.81 8.87 -15.21
CA PRO A 126 6.09 10.14 -15.25
C PRO A 126 5.22 10.32 -13.99
N ALA A 127 5.06 11.56 -13.53
CA ALA A 127 4.39 11.86 -12.27
C ALA A 127 2.99 11.26 -12.17
N GLU A 128 2.17 11.40 -13.22
CA GLU A 128 0.80 10.88 -13.26
C GLU A 128 0.76 9.34 -13.14
N ALA A 129 1.64 8.65 -13.86
CA ALA A 129 1.76 7.20 -13.78
C ALA A 129 2.30 6.76 -12.40
N ALA A 130 3.27 7.50 -11.83
CA ALA A 130 3.83 7.19 -10.51
C ALA A 130 2.78 7.30 -9.40
N GLU A 131 1.90 8.30 -9.44
CA GLU A 131 0.79 8.44 -8.49
C GLU A 131 -0.21 7.27 -8.64
N ALA A 132 -0.62 6.95 -9.86
CA ALA A 132 -1.57 5.87 -10.12
C ALA A 132 -1.02 4.49 -9.71
N ASP A 133 0.25 4.21 -10.04
CA ASP A 133 0.89 2.93 -9.70
C ASP A 133 1.18 2.80 -8.21
N ALA A 134 1.51 3.91 -7.53
CA ALA A 134 1.78 3.92 -6.11
C ALA A 134 0.57 3.44 -5.29
N GLU A 135 -0.66 3.83 -5.66
CA GLU A 135 -1.91 3.36 -5.03
C GLU A 135 -2.00 1.83 -4.96
N GLY A 136 -1.59 1.16 -6.04
CA GLY A 136 -1.59 -0.31 -6.06
C GLY A 136 -0.40 -0.93 -5.34
N ILE A 137 0.79 -0.33 -5.43
CA ILE A 137 2.04 -0.88 -4.93
C ILE A 137 2.12 -0.77 -3.41
N GLU A 138 1.79 0.37 -2.83
CA GLU A 138 2.04 0.69 -1.41
C GLU A 138 1.45 -0.30 -0.42
N HIS A 139 0.30 -0.86 -0.73
CA HIS A 139 -0.40 -1.82 0.14
C HIS A 139 0.20 -3.22 0.12
N HIS A 140 1.08 -3.52 -0.85
CA HIS A 140 1.60 -4.86 -1.08
C HIS A 140 3.11 -4.99 -0.84
N VAL A 141 3.82 -3.87 -0.64
CA VAL A 141 5.26 -3.90 -0.34
C VAL A 141 5.51 -4.22 1.13
N SER A 142 6.56 -5.01 1.37
CA SER A 142 7.00 -5.33 2.74
C SER A 142 7.78 -4.17 3.35
N GLU A 143 7.85 -4.14 4.68
CA GLU A 143 8.70 -3.20 5.42
C GLU A 143 10.18 -3.26 4.98
N THR A 144 10.66 -4.45 4.63
CA THR A 144 12.01 -4.64 4.10
C THR A 144 12.20 -3.90 2.78
N THR A 145 11.21 -3.98 1.89
CA THR A 145 11.21 -3.27 0.61
C THR A 145 11.11 -1.76 0.82
N LEU A 146 10.24 -1.29 1.70
CA LEU A 146 10.11 0.15 2.02
C LEU A 146 11.42 0.71 2.58
N LYS A 147 12.11 -0.02 3.45
CA LYS A 147 13.44 0.36 3.93
C LYS A 147 14.48 0.42 2.81
N ALA A 148 14.41 -0.49 1.84
CA ALA A 148 15.29 -0.45 0.67
C ALA A 148 14.98 0.77 -0.21
N PHE A 149 13.71 1.09 -0.43
CA PHE A 149 13.28 2.29 -1.15
C PHE A 149 13.78 3.57 -0.49
N ALA A 150 13.63 3.68 0.83
CA ALA A 150 14.13 4.83 1.57
C ALA A 150 15.66 4.98 1.44
N ARG A 151 16.41 3.88 1.53
CA ARG A 151 17.86 3.92 1.31
C ARG A 151 18.22 4.38 -0.10
N PHE A 152 17.53 3.86 -1.12
CA PHE A 152 17.75 4.24 -2.52
C PHE A 152 17.60 5.75 -2.73
N LEU A 153 16.59 6.38 -2.16
CA LEU A 153 16.38 7.82 -2.27
C LEU A 153 17.42 8.65 -1.50
N HIS A 154 18.01 8.09 -0.44
CA HIS A 154 19.01 8.80 0.40
C HIS A 154 20.46 8.57 -0.05
N THR A 155 20.72 7.69 -1.03
CA THR A 155 22.07 7.47 -1.54
C THR A 155 22.34 8.47 -2.69
N PRO A 156 23.17 9.51 -2.49
CA PRO A 156 23.52 10.40 -3.58
C PRO A 156 24.49 9.69 -4.51
N GLY A 157 24.08 9.37 -5.74
CA GLY A 157 25.05 9.21 -6.81
C GLY A 157 25.26 7.87 -7.49
N GLU A 158 24.29 6.96 -7.53
CA GLU A 158 24.27 5.96 -8.60
C GLU A 158 22.86 5.94 -9.21
N LYS A 159 22.63 6.87 -10.15
CA LYS A 159 21.52 6.72 -11.09
C LYS A 159 21.93 5.68 -12.10
N PRO A 160 21.01 4.71 -12.41
CA PRO A 160 21.22 3.74 -13.48
C PRO A 160 21.40 4.40 -14.84
#